data_b58bae5bafd167a2c11422866bdaac2b
#
_entry.id   b58bae5bafd167a2c11422866bdaac2b
#
_cell.length_a   1.000
_cell.length_b   1.000
_cell.length_c   1.000
_cell.angle_alpha   90.00
_cell.angle_beta   90.00
_cell.angle_gamma   90.00
#
_symmetry.space_group_name_H-M   'P 1'
#
loop_
_entity.id
_entity.type
_entity.pdbx_description
1 polymer ?
#
loop_
_entity_poly.entity_id
_entity_poly.type
_entity_poly.pdbx_seq_one_letter_code
_entity_poly.pdbx_strand_id
1 'polypeptide(L)'
;MRFGLLALLVVAQTAAAQPAMTPVAQVPSPEEREILATGEIGPGAYGGGIAASLFLGFGTGQAIQGRWTDTGWIFTLGEIGSFSALLYGINRGGFGECFEEPCHRNRAAAELAIGGLLAFMVLHTWEIGDAIIVPSLHNDRYHQIVGRYGYARPLALKPYVAPHGEGAIAGLAVSF
;
A
#
# COMPACT_ATOMS: atom_id res chain seq x y z
N MET A 1 69.55 36.19 -19.65
CA MET A 1 68.09 36.18 -19.90
C MET A 1 67.82 35.13 -20.95
N ARG A 2 67.24 33.98 -20.51
CA ARG A 2 66.86 32.84 -21.37
C ARG A 2 65.36 32.73 -21.34
N PHE A 3 64.67 33.07 -22.41
CA PHE A 3 63.24 32.89 -22.61
C PHE A 3 63.04 31.45 -23.04
N GLY A 4 62.40 30.64 -22.15
CA GLY A 4 61.92 29.30 -22.45
C GLY A 4 60.58 29.38 -23.14
N LEU A 5 60.50 28.93 -24.37
CA LEU A 5 59.28 28.81 -25.16
C LEU A 5 58.50 27.57 -24.64
N LEU A 6 57.39 27.79 -23.97
CA LEU A 6 56.48 26.72 -23.57
C LEU A 6 55.56 26.41 -24.75
N ALA A 7 55.80 25.29 -25.43
CA ALA A 7 54.93 24.80 -26.49
C ALA A 7 53.71 24.11 -25.86
N LEU A 8 52.54 24.71 -26.01
CA LEU A 8 51.24 24.15 -25.57
C LEU A 8 50.77 23.12 -26.62
N LEU A 9 50.91 21.86 -26.30
CA LEU A 9 50.42 20.77 -27.15
C LEU A 9 48.90 20.58 -26.90
N VAL A 10 48.06 21.10 -27.81
CA VAL A 10 46.61 20.85 -27.79
C VAL A 10 46.39 19.51 -28.46
N VAL A 11 46.11 18.46 -27.65
CA VAL A 11 45.66 17.17 -28.16
C VAL A 11 44.15 17.28 -28.42
N ALA A 12 43.75 17.44 -29.67
CA ALA A 12 42.37 17.33 -30.09
C ALA A 12 41.95 15.86 -29.97
N GLN A 13 41.24 15.51 -28.90
CA GLN A 13 40.56 14.23 -28.82
C GLN A 13 39.35 14.26 -29.76
N THR A 14 39.46 13.59 -30.90
CA THR A 14 38.32 13.27 -31.74
C THR A 14 37.43 12.27 -30.96
N ALA A 15 36.40 12.78 -30.33
CA ALA A 15 35.33 11.94 -29.78
C ALA A 15 34.69 11.20 -30.97
N ALA A 16 35.02 9.93 -31.15
CA ALA A 16 34.31 9.07 -32.07
C ALA A 16 32.86 9.01 -31.56
N ALA A 17 31.94 9.61 -32.30
CA ALA A 17 30.52 9.52 -32.03
C ALA A 17 30.15 8.04 -32.09
N GLN A 18 29.95 7.42 -30.92
CA GLN A 18 29.35 6.10 -30.87
C GLN A 18 28.00 6.16 -31.58
N PRO A 19 27.71 5.21 -32.51
CA PRO A 19 26.39 5.17 -33.13
C PRO A 19 25.37 5.11 -32.00
N ALA A 20 24.46 6.07 -31.94
CA ALA A 20 23.36 6.06 -30.99
C ALA A 20 22.61 4.76 -31.19
N MET A 21 22.80 3.81 -30.28
CA MET A 21 21.95 2.60 -30.24
C MET A 21 20.52 3.12 -30.11
N THR A 22 19.73 2.96 -31.15
CA THR A 22 18.29 3.17 -31.06
C THR A 22 17.80 2.29 -29.92
N PRO A 23 17.20 2.88 -28.84
CA PRO A 23 16.70 2.07 -27.76
C PRO A 23 15.66 1.12 -28.33
N VAL A 24 15.94 -0.19 -28.26
CA VAL A 24 14.93 -1.20 -28.57
C VAL A 24 13.74 -0.90 -27.67
N ALA A 25 12.59 -0.62 -28.24
CA ALA A 25 11.37 -0.33 -27.51
C ALA A 25 11.10 -1.52 -26.58
N GLN A 26 11.44 -1.40 -25.30
CA GLN A 26 11.20 -2.42 -24.32
C GLN A 26 9.69 -2.54 -24.10
N VAL A 27 9.14 -3.72 -24.37
CA VAL A 27 7.73 -3.99 -24.12
C VAL A 27 7.58 -4.42 -22.65
N PRO A 28 6.67 -3.81 -21.89
CA PRO A 28 6.44 -4.21 -20.50
C PRO A 28 6.08 -5.68 -20.37
N SER A 29 6.63 -6.34 -19.36
CA SER A 29 6.28 -7.73 -19.01
C SER A 29 4.78 -7.84 -18.63
N PRO A 30 4.20 -9.04 -18.60
CA PRO A 30 2.81 -9.21 -18.14
C PRO A 30 2.57 -8.63 -16.74
N GLU A 31 3.50 -8.85 -15.79
CA GLU A 31 3.44 -8.31 -14.42
C GLU A 31 3.51 -6.78 -14.41
N GLU A 32 4.42 -6.19 -15.19
CA GLU A 32 4.54 -4.74 -15.29
C GLU A 32 3.29 -4.10 -15.91
N ARG A 33 2.66 -4.78 -16.87
CA ARG A 33 1.38 -4.31 -17.45
C ARG A 33 0.24 -4.32 -16.44
N GLU A 34 0.20 -5.31 -15.55
CA GLU A 34 -0.79 -5.39 -14.48
C GLU A 34 -0.60 -4.24 -13.47
N ILE A 35 0.64 -3.97 -13.05
CA ILE A 35 0.97 -2.84 -12.17
C ILE A 35 0.59 -1.51 -12.84
N LEU A 36 0.88 -1.36 -14.14
CA LEU A 36 0.50 -0.15 -14.90
C LEU A 36 -1.02 -0.01 -15.03
N ALA A 37 -1.75 -1.11 -15.19
CA ALA A 37 -3.21 -1.11 -15.30
C ALA A 37 -3.88 -0.75 -13.97
N THR A 38 -3.33 -1.22 -12.84
CA THR A 38 -3.80 -0.88 -11.51
C THR A 38 -3.52 0.60 -11.20
N GLY A 39 -2.39 1.12 -11.69
CA GLY A 39 -1.98 2.49 -11.44
C GLY A 39 -1.42 2.75 -10.04
N GLU A 40 -1.20 4.02 -9.71
CA GLU A 40 -0.73 4.46 -8.41
C GLU A 40 -1.86 4.44 -7.37
N ILE A 41 -1.60 3.88 -6.21
CA ILE A 41 -2.50 4.00 -5.05
C ILE A 41 -2.35 5.42 -4.50
N GLY A 42 -3.34 6.25 -4.78
CA GLY A 42 -3.30 7.67 -4.42
C GLY A 42 -3.26 7.90 -2.90
N PRO A 43 -2.76 9.09 -2.46
CA PRO A 43 -2.55 9.37 -1.04
C PRO A 43 -3.83 9.30 -0.19
N GLY A 44 -5.00 9.59 -0.77
CA GLY A 44 -6.29 9.44 -0.08
C GLY A 44 -6.65 7.97 0.17
N ALA A 45 -6.48 7.10 -0.81
CA ALA A 45 -6.72 5.66 -0.66
C ALA A 45 -5.67 5.03 0.26
N TYR A 46 -4.41 5.47 0.18
CA TYR A 46 -3.33 5.01 1.04
C TYR A 46 -3.60 5.37 2.51
N GLY A 47 -3.76 6.65 2.83
CA GLY A 47 -4.01 7.11 4.20
C GLY A 47 -5.36 6.63 4.75
N GLY A 48 -6.42 6.67 3.93
CA GLY A 48 -7.73 6.16 4.29
C GLY A 48 -7.73 4.66 4.55
N GLY A 49 -6.98 3.89 3.77
CA GLY A 49 -6.79 2.46 3.97
C GLY A 49 -6.10 2.13 5.29
N ILE A 50 -5.01 2.84 5.62
CA ILE A 50 -4.32 2.68 6.92
C ILE A 50 -5.27 2.98 8.08
N ALA A 51 -5.99 4.10 8.01
CA ALA A 51 -6.94 4.48 9.05
C ALA A 51 -8.06 3.43 9.20
N ALA A 52 -8.60 2.91 8.10
CA ALA A 52 -9.62 1.88 8.13
C ALA A 52 -9.09 0.55 8.70
N SER A 53 -7.90 0.12 8.33
CA SER A 53 -7.27 -1.07 8.93
C SER A 53 -7.06 -0.90 10.44
N LEU A 54 -6.63 0.31 10.88
CA LEU A 54 -6.35 0.55 12.30
C LEU A 54 -7.62 0.58 13.17
N PHE A 55 -8.72 1.17 12.67
CA PHE A 55 -9.92 1.42 13.48
C PHE A 55 -11.06 0.44 13.23
N LEU A 56 -11.14 -0.14 12.03
CA LEU A 56 -12.22 -1.04 11.64
C LEU A 56 -11.74 -2.49 11.48
N GLY A 57 -10.58 -2.70 10.86
CA GLY A 57 -10.09 -4.03 10.53
C GLY A 57 -10.90 -4.73 9.43
N PHE A 58 -10.93 -6.05 9.46
CA PHE A 58 -11.73 -6.92 8.59
C PHE A 58 -11.49 -6.72 7.09
N GLY A 59 -10.25 -6.38 6.70
CA GLY A 59 -9.90 -6.15 5.30
C GLY A 59 -10.41 -4.83 4.72
N THR A 60 -10.98 -3.94 5.55
CA THR A 60 -11.54 -2.67 5.08
C THR A 60 -10.50 -1.72 4.53
N GLY A 61 -9.29 -1.74 5.09
CA GLY A 61 -8.17 -0.93 4.59
C GLY A 61 -7.76 -1.35 3.18
N GLN A 62 -7.63 -2.64 2.94
CA GLN A 62 -7.34 -3.20 1.62
C GLN A 62 -8.46 -2.91 0.61
N ALA A 63 -9.72 -2.92 1.07
CA ALA A 63 -10.86 -2.56 0.22
C ALA A 63 -10.78 -1.10 -0.26
N ILE A 64 -10.45 -0.15 0.63
CA ILE A 64 -10.25 1.27 0.28
C ILE A 64 -9.07 1.45 -0.69
N GLN A 65 -8.02 0.64 -0.55
CA GLN A 65 -6.85 0.64 -1.42
C GLN A 65 -7.07 -0.10 -2.76
N GLY A 66 -8.26 -0.68 -2.98
CA GLY A 66 -8.59 -1.48 -4.18
C GLY A 66 -7.95 -2.86 -4.21
N ARG A 67 -7.45 -3.36 -3.07
CA ARG A 67 -6.68 -4.62 -2.93
C ARG A 67 -7.44 -5.70 -2.15
N TRP A 68 -8.77 -5.58 -2.02
CA TRP A 68 -9.54 -6.54 -1.24
C TRP A 68 -9.46 -7.96 -1.80
N THR A 69 -9.45 -8.10 -3.13
CA THR A 69 -9.31 -9.40 -3.82
C THR A 69 -7.95 -10.06 -3.64
N ASP A 70 -6.91 -9.28 -3.34
CA ASP A 70 -5.54 -9.79 -3.17
C ASP A 70 -5.37 -10.38 -1.76
N THR A 71 -5.50 -9.54 -0.75
CA THR A 71 -5.24 -9.90 0.66
C THR A 71 -6.40 -9.58 1.60
N GLY A 72 -7.28 -8.62 1.27
CA GLY A 72 -8.34 -8.14 2.15
C GLY A 72 -9.32 -9.23 2.58
N TRP A 73 -9.67 -10.15 1.70
CA TRP A 73 -10.57 -11.27 2.03
C TRP A 73 -9.97 -12.22 3.09
N ILE A 74 -8.64 -12.36 3.15
CA ILE A 74 -7.95 -13.19 4.16
C ILE A 74 -8.17 -12.59 5.55
N PHE A 75 -7.98 -11.26 5.67
CA PHE A 75 -8.22 -10.55 6.92
C PHE A 75 -9.69 -10.58 7.29
N THR A 76 -10.60 -10.35 6.33
CA THR A 76 -12.04 -10.43 6.57
C THR A 76 -12.45 -11.79 7.17
N LEU A 77 -12.07 -12.89 6.54
CA LEU A 77 -12.45 -14.23 7.02
C LEU A 77 -11.70 -14.61 8.30
N GLY A 78 -10.43 -14.29 8.38
CA GLY A 78 -9.59 -14.61 9.54
C GLY A 78 -10.04 -13.87 10.80
N GLU A 79 -10.31 -12.57 10.70
CA GLU A 79 -10.75 -11.76 11.83
C GLU A 79 -12.19 -12.09 12.24
N ILE A 80 -13.11 -12.31 11.31
CA ILE A 80 -14.46 -12.77 11.64
C ILE A 80 -14.39 -14.13 12.35
N GLY A 81 -13.60 -15.08 11.84
CA GLY A 81 -13.45 -16.40 12.44
C GLY A 81 -12.87 -16.35 13.84
N SER A 82 -11.77 -15.61 14.02
CA SER A 82 -11.10 -15.48 15.32
C SER A 82 -11.95 -14.72 16.34
N PHE A 83 -12.63 -13.66 15.93
CA PHE A 83 -13.55 -12.91 16.77
C PHE A 83 -14.79 -13.75 17.16
N SER A 84 -15.31 -14.54 16.23
CA SER A 84 -16.40 -15.48 16.51
C SER A 84 -15.98 -16.56 17.52
N ALA A 85 -14.76 -17.07 17.41
CA ALA A 85 -14.21 -18.03 18.38
C ALA A 85 -14.06 -17.40 19.76
N LEU A 86 -13.59 -16.16 19.85
CA LEU A 86 -13.52 -15.38 21.09
C LEU A 86 -14.92 -15.25 21.73
N LEU A 87 -15.90 -14.75 20.98
CA LEU A 87 -17.25 -14.53 21.49
C LEU A 87 -17.93 -15.84 21.92
N TYR A 88 -17.77 -16.90 21.13
CA TYR A 88 -18.30 -18.22 21.47
C TYR A 88 -17.68 -18.76 22.74
N GLY A 89 -16.36 -18.64 22.90
CA GLY A 89 -15.66 -19.07 24.10
C GLY A 89 -16.12 -18.30 25.35
N ILE A 90 -16.30 -16.97 25.23
CA ILE A 90 -16.83 -16.13 26.31
C ILE A 90 -18.25 -16.60 26.69
N ASN A 91 -19.14 -16.75 25.72
CA ASN A 91 -20.54 -17.14 25.96
C ASN A 91 -20.67 -18.54 26.57
N ARG A 92 -19.70 -19.43 26.35
CA ARG A 92 -19.66 -20.77 26.94
C ARG A 92 -19.04 -20.83 28.34
N GLY A 93 -18.82 -19.69 28.99
CA GLY A 93 -18.27 -19.61 30.35
C GLY A 93 -16.73 -19.73 30.40
N GLY A 94 -16.04 -19.36 29.31
CA GLY A 94 -14.57 -19.35 29.26
C GLY A 94 -13.94 -18.40 30.27
N PHE A 95 -14.59 -17.28 30.54
CA PHE A 95 -14.25 -16.31 31.59
C PHE A 95 -15.29 -16.32 32.72
N GLY A 96 -15.91 -17.45 32.97
CA GLY A 96 -17.01 -17.60 33.92
C GLY A 96 -16.80 -16.83 35.22
N GLU A 97 -17.87 -16.26 35.73
CA GLU A 97 -17.89 -15.48 36.96
C GLU A 97 -17.52 -16.39 38.15
N CYS A 98 -16.32 -16.22 38.65
CA CYS A 98 -15.84 -16.90 39.85
C CYS A 98 -16.12 -16.04 41.10
N PHE A 99 -17.31 -15.43 41.17
CA PHE A 99 -17.76 -14.65 42.33
C PHE A 99 -18.42 -15.52 43.40
N GLU A 100 -18.86 -16.75 43.02
CA GLU A 100 -19.43 -17.73 43.97
C GLU A 100 -18.74 -19.08 43.83
N GLU A 101 -18.42 -19.72 44.92
CA GLU A 101 -17.86 -21.10 44.94
C GLU A 101 -19.01 -22.14 44.82
N PRO A 102 -18.82 -23.22 44.01
CA PRO A 102 -17.65 -23.61 43.24
C PRO A 102 -17.57 -22.96 41.88
N CYS A 103 -16.40 -22.39 41.54
CA CYS A 103 -16.13 -21.78 40.24
C CYS A 103 -16.10 -22.83 39.13
N HIS A 104 -17.15 -22.87 38.32
CA HIS A 104 -17.27 -23.75 37.16
C HIS A 104 -16.75 -23.09 35.87
N ARG A 105 -15.44 -22.90 35.82
CA ARG A 105 -14.80 -22.40 34.59
C ARG A 105 -14.72 -23.51 33.54
N ASN A 106 -15.32 -23.31 32.40
CA ASN A 106 -15.15 -24.22 31.26
C ASN A 106 -13.78 -23.99 30.60
N ARG A 107 -12.82 -24.89 30.90
CA ARG A 107 -11.43 -24.78 30.43
C ARG A 107 -11.35 -24.77 28.92
N ALA A 108 -12.07 -25.61 28.18
CA ALA A 108 -12.06 -25.64 26.72
C ALA A 108 -12.60 -24.36 26.12
N ALA A 109 -13.64 -23.76 26.72
CA ALA A 109 -14.20 -22.48 26.32
C ALA A 109 -13.21 -21.33 26.57
N ALA A 110 -12.47 -21.39 27.69
CA ALA A 110 -11.42 -20.40 27.98
C ALA A 110 -10.27 -20.48 26.98
N GLU A 111 -9.80 -21.68 26.67
CA GLU A 111 -8.75 -21.89 25.66
C GLU A 111 -9.19 -21.38 24.28
N LEU A 112 -10.45 -21.63 23.89
CA LEU A 112 -11.02 -21.12 22.66
C LEU A 112 -11.12 -19.59 22.64
N ALA A 113 -11.56 -18.97 23.74
CA ALA A 113 -11.64 -17.51 23.86
C ALA A 113 -10.27 -16.86 23.77
N ILE A 114 -9.28 -17.38 24.51
CA ILE A 114 -7.91 -16.86 24.49
C ILE A 114 -7.27 -17.06 23.11
N GLY A 115 -7.43 -18.26 22.52
CA GLY A 115 -6.94 -18.56 21.18
C GLY A 115 -7.55 -17.64 20.12
N GLY A 116 -8.86 -17.42 20.18
CA GLY A 116 -9.55 -16.48 19.29
C GLY A 116 -9.05 -15.05 19.44
N LEU A 117 -8.85 -14.58 20.67
CA LEU A 117 -8.30 -13.25 20.94
C LEU A 117 -6.89 -13.11 20.38
N LEU A 118 -6.01 -14.06 20.65
CA LEU A 118 -4.63 -14.02 20.15
C LEU A 118 -4.58 -14.06 18.62
N ALA A 119 -5.37 -14.92 17.98
CA ALA A 119 -5.47 -15.01 16.54
C ALA A 119 -5.97 -13.69 15.95
N PHE A 120 -7.01 -13.08 16.54
CA PHE A 120 -7.51 -11.78 16.14
C PHE A 120 -6.42 -10.69 16.22
N MET A 121 -5.71 -10.61 17.34
CA MET A 121 -4.64 -9.61 17.53
C MET A 121 -3.52 -9.76 16.50
N VAL A 122 -3.12 -11.00 16.20
CA VAL A 122 -2.08 -11.28 15.20
C VAL A 122 -2.55 -10.88 13.80
N LEU A 123 -3.76 -11.26 13.40
CA LEU A 123 -4.32 -10.94 12.09
C LEU A 123 -4.51 -9.44 11.92
N HIS A 124 -5.07 -8.77 12.91
CA HIS A 124 -5.28 -7.33 12.89
C HIS A 124 -3.97 -6.55 12.79
N THR A 125 -2.94 -6.95 13.57
CA THR A 125 -1.61 -6.34 13.46
C THR A 125 -1.01 -6.56 12.08
N TRP A 126 -1.19 -7.74 11.51
CA TRP A 126 -0.73 -8.04 10.16
C TRP A 126 -1.49 -7.23 9.11
N GLU A 127 -2.82 -7.09 9.23
CA GLU A 127 -3.63 -6.24 8.36
C GLU A 127 -3.11 -4.81 8.30
N ILE A 128 -2.83 -4.21 9.47
CA ILE A 128 -2.28 -2.85 9.55
C ILE A 128 -0.92 -2.78 8.84
N GLY A 129 -0.05 -3.76 9.10
CA GLY A 129 1.26 -3.85 8.43
C GLY A 129 1.14 -3.96 6.91
N ASP A 130 0.23 -4.81 6.42
CA ASP A 130 -0.05 -4.96 4.98
C ASP A 130 -0.58 -3.66 4.36
N ALA A 131 -1.50 -2.96 5.04
CA ALA A 131 -2.07 -1.70 4.57
C ALA A 131 -1.03 -0.56 4.48
N ILE A 132 0.07 -0.64 5.21
CA ILE A 132 1.17 0.34 5.17
C ILE A 132 2.22 -0.06 4.13
N ILE A 133 2.69 -1.30 4.18
CA ILE A 133 3.90 -1.73 3.45
C ILE A 133 3.58 -2.00 1.98
N VAL A 134 2.53 -2.77 1.70
CA VAL A 134 2.30 -3.26 0.33
C VAL A 134 1.93 -2.15 -0.65
N PRO A 135 1.08 -1.15 -0.31
CA PRO A 135 0.84 -0.02 -1.20
C PRO A 135 2.08 0.83 -1.47
N SER A 136 2.96 0.99 -0.46
CA SER A 136 4.23 1.70 -0.63
C SER A 136 5.12 0.98 -1.65
N LEU A 137 5.30 -0.33 -1.50
CA LEU A 137 6.08 -1.14 -2.45
C LEU A 137 5.46 -1.16 -3.86
N HIS A 138 4.12 -1.20 -3.96
CA HIS A 138 3.42 -1.11 -5.23
C HIS A 138 3.68 0.22 -5.93
N ASN A 139 3.57 1.32 -5.21
CA ASN A 139 3.81 2.66 -5.76
C ASN A 139 5.27 2.83 -6.19
N ASP A 140 6.23 2.34 -5.41
CA ASP A 140 7.65 2.37 -5.77
C ASP A 140 7.90 1.60 -7.08
N ARG A 141 7.32 0.41 -7.23
CA ARG A 141 7.39 -0.37 -8.46
C ARG A 141 6.72 0.35 -9.64
N TYR A 142 5.54 0.89 -9.43
CA TYR A 142 4.83 1.68 -10.43
C TYR A 142 5.69 2.83 -10.95
N HIS A 143 6.30 3.62 -10.07
CA HIS A 143 7.18 4.73 -10.46
C HIS A 143 8.45 4.27 -11.20
N GLN A 144 9.03 3.15 -10.80
CA GLN A 144 10.19 2.57 -11.51
C GLN A 144 9.81 2.15 -12.94
N ILE A 145 8.65 1.53 -13.14
CA ILE A 145 8.15 1.09 -14.43
C ILE A 145 7.84 2.31 -15.31
N VAL A 146 7.11 3.29 -14.78
CA VAL A 146 6.79 4.55 -15.47
C VAL A 146 8.07 5.27 -15.90
N GLY A 147 9.08 5.35 -15.01
CA GLY A 147 10.37 5.97 -15.33
C GLY A 147 11.15 5.22 -16.41
N ARG A 148 11.10 3.87 -16.40
CA ARG A 148 11.80 3.04 -17.39
C ARG A 148 11.22 3.14 -18.79
N TYR A 149 9.91 3.15 -18.90
CA TYR A 149 9.22 3.14 -20.19
C TYR A 149 8.85 4.54 -20.68
N GLY A 150 9.13 5.59 -19.91
CA GLY A 150 8.83 6.96 -20.28
C GLY A 150 7.33 7.24 -20.43
N TYR A 151 6.49 6.46 -19.73
CA TYR A 151 5.07 6.76 -19.70
C TYR A 151 4.87 8.13 -19.05
N ALA A 152 4.55 9.13 -19.88
CA ALA A 152 4.05 10.40 -19.37
C ALA A 152 2.82 10.08 -18.50
N ARG A 153 2.78 10.60 -17.27
CA ARG A 153 1.57 10.52 -16.46
C ARG A 153 0.40 10.99 -17.32
N PRO A 154 -0.68 10.19 -17.47
CA PRO A 154 -1.84 10.68 -18.19
C PRO A 154 -2.31 11.94 -17.50
N LEU A 155 -2.48 13.02 -18.27
CA LEU A 155 -3.06 14.26 -17.80
C LEU A 155 -4.40 13.94 -17.12
N ALA A 156 -4.44 13.91 -15.81
CA ALA A 156 -5.67 13.67 -15.08
C ALA A 156 -6.38 15.01 -14.86
N LEU A 157 -7.49 15.17 -15.56
CA LEU A 157 -8.43 16.28 -15.36
C LEU A 157 -9.40 15.87 -14.24
N LYS A 158 -9.25 16.47 -13.06
CA LYS A 158 -10.16 16.25 -11.94
C LYS A 158 -11.09 17.45 -11.77
N PRO A 159 -12.41 17.30 -11.96
CA PRO A 159 -13.33 18.35 -11.57
C PRO A 159 -13.27 18.54 -10.06
N TYR A 160 -13.24 19.78 -9.61
CA TYR A 160 -13.33 20.11 -8.20
C TYR A 160 -14.35 21.19 -7.95
N VAL A 161 -14.97 21.16 -6.78
CA VAL A 161 -15.83 22.21 -6.27
C VAL A 161 -15.28 22.60 -4.91
N ALA A 162 -14.93 23.87 -4.74
CA ALA A 162 -14.45 24.39 -3.46
C ALA A 162 -15.41 25.49 -2.96
N PRO A 163 -15.77 25.50 -1.68
CA PRO A 163 -16.54 26.59 -1.10
C PRO A 163 -15.71 27.88 -1.14
N HIS A 164 -16.33 29.00 -1.51
CA HIS A 164 -15.69 30.32 -1.55
C HIS A 164 -16.68 31.40 -1.11
N GLY A 165 -16.47 31.95 0.07
CA GLY A 165 -17.33 32.98 0.60
C GLY A 165 -18.81 32.54 0.69
N GLU A 166 -19.72 33.29 0.03
CA GLU A 166 -21.15 32.96 -0.04
C GLU A 166 -21.52 32.03 -1.22
N GLY A 167 -20.52 31.46 -1.91
CA GLY A 167 -20.73 30.64 -3.08
C GLY A 167 -19.77 29.44 -3.17
N ALA A 168 -19.73 28.83 -4.35
CA ALA A 168 -18.81 27.75 -4.67
C ALA A 168 -18.10 28.03 -5.99
N ILE A 169 -16.81 27.72 -6.07
CA ILE A 169 -16.03 27.74 -7.30
C ILE A 169 -15.93 26.32 -7.81
N ALA A 170 -16.33 26.08 -9.06
CA ALA A 170 -16.10 24.84 -9.78
C ALA A 170 -14.95 25.03 -10.77
N GLY A 171 -14.05 24.05 -10.86
CA GLY A 171 -12.91 24.10 -11.77
C GLY A 171 -12.43 22.71 -12.17
N LEU A 172 -11.40 22.70 -13.04
CA LEU A 172 -10.68 21.49 -13.43
C LEU A 172 -9.24 21.62 -12.93
N ALA A 173 -8.84 20.70 -12.04
CA ALA A 173 -7.45 20.55 -11.65
C ALA A 173 -6.75 19.65 -12.66
N VAL A 174 -5.62 20.12 -13.17
CA VAL A 174 -4.73 19.34 -14.04
C VAL A 174 -3.58 18.83 -13.19
N SER A 175 -3.43 17.51 -13.08
CA SER A 175 -2.23 16.90 -12.50
C SER A 175 -1.42 16.25 -13.63
N PHE A 176 -0.12 16.54 -13.67
CA PHE A 176 0.86 16.01 -14.62
C PHE A 176 2.10 15.50 -13.89
#